data_fa1dd4a2cdab8b4d36b2c29a6e65f8a6
#
_entry.id   fa1dd4a2cdab8b4d36b2c29a6e65f8a6
#
_cell.length_a   1.000
_cell.length_b   1.000
_cell.length_c   1.000
_cell.angle_alpha   90.00
_cell.angle_beta   90.00
_cell.angle_gamma   90.00
#
_symmetry.space_group_name_H-M   'P 1'
#
loop_
_entity.id
_entity.type
_entity.pdbx_description
1 polymer ?
#
loop_
_entity_poly.entity_id
_entity_poly.type
_entity_poly.pdbx_seq_one_letter_code
_entity_poly.pdbx_strand_id
1 'polypeptide(L)'
;MERPPLDGVRIIAIPVVFAGPFATMLLADLGAEVILIESIQRFPTITRGYMPRPPQELVPTTGATFGGTGGIQTYVDHWAGDRPWERFVMFHALGRNKISCCIDLTRPEGVDVLKRLIKVSDVFFESNAPATMEKLGLTYDILKEVKDDLIYLSMPALGCSGPHKYCSLFGAQLQALAGHTWLTRYPDEDYTTTQSLLFHADASSGAIAAFAVLCALHYRNRTGKGQFIDLAQIETVIPHLGEAFMDYTMNARVQEPMGNRHPTMAPHGVYRCRGEDKWIVISVTSDEEWMGLCRALGNPPWTSDDRFATCDGRLNNQDELDKYIEEWTSRHDNYEVMYILQKEDVAAGPVIDQRDAYHDAQLQCRGFFEIVSHREAGTHLYPGMLFNMNKTPLSIRKPPPCLGEHNDYVYKEIIGMSDDEIAVLGKEQIIGGDEYITDSFF
;
A
#
# COMPACT_ATOMS: atom_id res chain seq x y z
N MET A 1 -22.83 -15.35 12.27
CA MET A 1 -22.25 -14.46 11.26
C MET A 1 -22.01 -15.29 10.00
N GLU A 2 -22.34 -14.77 8.83
CA GLU A 2 -21.98 -15.42 7.58
C GLU A 2 -20.46 -15.52 7.46
N ARG A 3 -19.96 -16.58 6.82
CA ARG A 3 -18.53 -16.79 6.66
C ARG A 3 -17.95 -15.74 5.70
N PRO A 4 -16.73 -15.24 5.93
CA PRO A 4 -16.10 -14.31 5.01
C PRO A 4 -15.84 -14.94 3.63
N PRO A 5 -15.68 -14.14 2.56
CA PRO A 5 -15.61 -14.65 1.19
C PRO A 5 -14.51 -15.69 0.90
N LEU A 6 -13.38 -15.59 1.59
CA LEU A 6 -12.24 -16.51 1.43
C LEU A 6 -12.08 -17.48 2.61
N ASP A 7 -13.15 -17.71 3.41
CA ASP A 7 -13.13 -18.72 4.46
C ASP A 7 -12.77 -20.10 3.89
N GLY A 8 -11.77 -20.76 4.51
CA GLY A 8 -11.24 -22.04 4.05
C GLY A 8 -10.16 -21.96 2.97
N VAL A 9 -9.81 -20.76 2.47
CA VAL A 9 -8.67 -20.58 1.56
C VAL A 9 -7.40 -20.34 2.38
N ARG A 10 -6.35 -21.13 2.13
CA ARG A 10 -5.03 -21.00 2.76
C ARG A 10 -3.99 -20.48 1.79
N ILE A 11 -3.28 -19.44 2.20
CA ILE A 11 -2.27 -18.75 1.41
C ILE A 11 -0.94 -18.80 2.17
N ILE A 12 0.08 -19.37 1.55
CA ILE A 12 1.45 -19.29 2.03
C ILE A 12 2.09 -18.06 1.40
N ALA A 13 2.66 -17.18 2.21
CA ALA A 13 3.15 -15.91 1.72
C ALA A 13 4.59 -15.63 2.19
N ILE A 14 5.45 -15.24 1.24
CA ILE A 14 6.79 -14.70 1.49
C ILE A 14 6.82 -13.26 0.95
N PRO A 15 6.01 -12.35 1.50
CA PRO A 15 5.92 -10.99 1.01
C PRO A 15 7.00 -10.11 1.63
N VAL A 16 7.57 -9.21 0.86
CA VAL A 16 8.57 -8.26 1.34
C VAL A 16 8.12 -6.80 1.15
N VAL A 17 8.62 -5.92 1.97
CA VAL A 17 8.46 -4.47 1.96
C VAL A 17 7.00 -4.02 2.13
N PHE A 18 6.31 -3.59 1.07
CA PHE A 18 4.96 -3.01 1.15
C PHE A 18 3.95 -3.72 0.24
N ALA A 19 4.20 -3.81 -1.07
CA ALA A 19 3.22 -4.30 -2.06
C ALA A 19 2.68 -5.71 -1.75
N GLY A 20 3.58 -6.66 -1.49
CA GLY A 20 3.21 -8.02 -1.12
C GLY A 20 2.48 -8.11 0.23
N PRO A 21 2.98 -7.48 1.30
CA PRO A 21 2.26 -7.37 2.56
C PRO A 21 0.88 -6.72 2.42
N PHE A 22 0.71 -5.70 1.59
CA PHE A 22 -0.58 -5.06 1.35
C PHE A 22 -1.56 -6.00 0.63
N ALA A 23 -1.12 -6.68 -0.44
CA ALA A 23 -1.94 -7.66 -1.14
C ALA A 23 -2.43 -8.77 -0.21
N THR A 24 -1.51 -9.34 0.57
CA THR A 24 -1.82 -10.44 1.50
C THR A 24 -2.65 -9.99 2.69
N MET A 25 -2.59 -8.72 3.09
CA MET A 25 -3.51 -8.13 4.06
C MET A 25 -4.94 -8.09 3.52
N LEU A 26 -5.14 -7.62 2.27
CA LEU A 26 -6.46 -7.60 1.66
C LEU A 26 -7.08 -9.00 1.56
N LEU A 27 -6.29 -10.01 1.19
CA LEU A 27 -6.75 -11.39 1.14
C LEU A 27 -7.08 -11.94 2.54
N ALA A 28 -6.27 -11.59 3.55
CA ALA A 28 -6.53 -11.95 4.94
C ALA A 28 -7.81 -11.25 5.47
N ASP A 29 -8.02 -9.98 5.16
CA ASP A 29 -9.23 -9.24 5.51
C ASP A 29 -10.49 -9.88 4.92
N LEU A 30 -10.38 -10.42 3.69
CA LEU A 30 -11.45 -11.18 3.03
C LEU A 30 -11.66 -12.59 3.61
N GLY A 31 -10.87 -13.02 4.58
CA GLY A 31 -11.07 -14.26 5.33
C GLY A 31 -10.11 -15.39 5.01
N ALA A 32 -9.17 -15.21 4.08
CA ALA A 32 -8.13 -16.21 3.83
C ALA A 32 -7.23 -16.39 5.07
N GLU A 33 -6.82 -17.64 5.32
CA GLU A 33 -5.78 -17.96 6.29
C GLU A 33 -4.41 -17.69 5.66
N VAL A 34 -3.87 -16.50 5.88
CA VAL A 34 -2.57 -16.09 5.34
C VAL A 34 -1.47 -16.41 6.32
N ILE A 35 -0.59 -17.34 5.95
CA ILE A 35 0.58 -17.76 6.73
C ILE A 35 1.81 -17.04 6.18
N LEU A 36 2.32 -16.08 6.96
CA LEU A 36 3.58 -15.42 6.69
C LEU A 36 4.73 -16.37 7.03
N ILE A 37 5.54 -16.71 6.03
CA ILE A 37 6.79 -17.42 6.25
C ILE A 37 7.90 -16.40 6.46
N GLU A 38 8.45 -16.41 7.66
CA GLU A 38 9.50 -15.52 8.10
C GLU A 38 10.75 -16.31 8.50
N SER A 39 11.88 -15.65 8.68
CA SER A 39 13.12 -16.30 9.07
C SER A 39 13.70 -15.62 10.29
N ILE A 40 14.19 -16.40 11.22
CA ILE A 40 14.97 -15.94 12.37
C ILE A 40 16.44 -15.70 12.01
N GLN A 41 16.97 -16.42 11.01
CA GLN A 41 18.35 -16.29 10.54
C GLN A 41 18.54 -15.13 9.58
N ARG A 42 17.48 -14.70 8.92
CA ARG A 42 17.51 -13.57 8.03
C ARG A 42 16.37 -12.63 8.38
N PHE A 43 16.69 -11.62 9.17
CA PHE A 43 15.73 -10.63 9.61
C PHE A 43 14.96 -10.05 8.40
N PRO A 44 13.62 -9.98 8.46
CA PRO A 44 12.81 -9.45 7.37
C PRO A 44 12.90 -7.93 7.32
N THR A 45 14.05 -7.44 6.84
CA THR A 45 14.40 -6.01 6.75
C THR A 45 13.29 -5.24 6.02
N ILE A 46 13.03 -4.05 6.48
CA ILE A 46 11.97 -3.15 6.00
C ILE A 46 10.56 -3.63 6.39
N THR A 47 10.26 -4.92 6.39
CA THR A 47 8.93 -5.44 6.78
C THR A 47 8.71 -5.34 8.29
N ARG A 48 9.72 -5.73 9.10
CA ARG A 48 9.69 -5.66 10.59
C ARG A 48 10.70 -4.67 11.18
N GLY A 49 11.25 -3.77 10.37
CA GLY A 49 12.27 -2.78 10.76
C GLY A 49 13.53 -2.91 9.93
N TYR A 50 14.44 -1.95 10.07
CA TYR A 50 15.71 -1.96 9.30
C TYR A 50 16.77 -2.85 9.92
N MET A 51 16.72 -2.99 11.22
CA MET A 51 17.65 -3.81 11.99
C MET A 51 16.93 -4.39 13.21
N PRO A 52 17.36 -5.55 13.72
CA PRO A 52 16.71 -6.20 14.85
C PRO A 52 16.71 -5.33 16.11
N ARG A 53 17.79 -4.60 16.38
CA ARG A 53 17.95 -3.76 17.57
C ARG A 53 18.51 -2.39 17.21
N PRO A 54 17.64 -1.46 16.72
CA PRO A 54 18.09 -0.11 16.39
C PRO A 54 18.52 0.64 17.64
N PRO A 55 19.68 1.35 17.62
CA PRO A 55 20.04 2.30 18.66
C PRO A 55 18.94 3.36 18.81
N GLN A 56 18.66 3.80 20.04
CA GLN A 56 17.60 4.78 20.29
C GLN A 56 17.82 6.10 19.54
N GLU A 57 19.07 6.47 19.28
CA GLU A 57 19.44 7.67 18.54
C GLU A 57 18.99 7.62 17.06
N LEU A 58 18.79 6.41 16.52
CA LEU A 58 18.26 6.20 15.17
C LEU A 58 16.73 6.09 15.13
N VAL A 59 16.07 6.04 16.29
CA VAL A 59 14.60 6.04 16.38
C VAL A 59 14.12 7.49 16.35
N PRO A 60 13.44 7.95 15.28
CA PRO A 60 13.00 9.33 15.20
C PRO A 60 12.02 9.67 16.32
N THR A 61 12.30 10.72 17.08
CA THR A 61 11.44 11.25 18.15
C THR A 61 10.51 12.36 17.66
N THR A 62 10.79 12.89 16.46
CA THR A 62 9.99 13.92 15.79
C THR A 62 9.75 13.48 14.35
N GLY A 63 8.80 14.10 13.66
CA GLY A 63 8.43 13.78 12.28
C GLY A 63 9.53 13.93 11.22
N ALA A 64 10.79 13.94 11.63
CA ALA A 64 11.93 13.90 10.73
C ALA A 64 11.96 12.58 9.98
N THR A 65 11.76 12.66 8.69
CA THR A 65 11.88 11.54 7.76
C THR A 65 13.36 11.26 7.51
N PHE A 66 13.77 10.02 7.66
CA PHE A 66 15.14 9.61 7.34
C PHE A 66 15.28 9.50 5.83
N GLY A 67 16.08 10.40 5.22
CA GLY A 67 16.67 10.24 3.88
C GLY A 67 15.77 9.67 2.78
N GLY A 68 14.58 10.24 2.53
CA GLY A 68 13.70 9.80 1.44
C GLY A 68 12.93 8.50 1.69
N THR A 69 13.08 7.88 2.85
CA THR A 69 12.40 6.62 3.20
C THR A 69 11.17 6.84 4.08
N GLY A 70 10.73 8.10 4.22
CA GLY A 70 9.51 8.56 4.88
C GLY A 70 8.98 7.66 5.99
N GLY A 71 9.36 7.92 7.23
CA GLY A 71 8.77 7.22 8.38
C GLY A 71 9.05 5.72 8.48
N ILE A 72 9.86 5.13 7.62
CA ILE A 72 10.17 3.69 7.62
C ILE A 72 10.86 3.23 8.91
N GLN A 73 11.36 4.14 9.73
CA GLN A 73 12.00 3.82 11.01
C GLN A 73 11.16 4.24 12.22
N THR A 74 9.84 4.34 12.06
CA THR A 74 8.98 4.69 13.18
C THR A 74 8.57 3.46 13.97
N TYR A 75 8.69 3.59 15.27
CA TYR A 75 8.26 2.60 16.25
C TYR A 75 7.17 3.20 17.13
N VAL A 76 6.30 2.36 17.64
CA VAL A 76 5.22 2.79 18.55
C VAL A 76 5.80 3.56 19.73
N ASP A 77 5.20 4.70 20.08
CA ASP A 77 5.62 5.62 21.15
C ASP A 77 7.07 6.13 20.99
N HIS A 78 7.61 6.15 19.76
CA HIS A 78 8.99 6.54 19.46
C HIS A 78 10.04 5.74 20.25
N TRP A 79 9.73 4.51 20.58
CA TRP A 79 10.59 3.60 21.34
C TRP A 79 10.63 2.22 20.71
N ALA A 80 11.82 1.74 20.39
CA ALA A 80 12.03 0.44 19.76
C ALA A 80 11.67 -0.72 20.70
N GLY A 81 11.88 -0.58 22.02
CA GLY A 81 11.59 -1.61 23.02
C GLY A 81 12.58 -2.78 22.97
N ASP A 82 12.27 -3.82 23.73
CA ASP A 82 13.09 -5.04 23.80
C ASP A 82 12.89 -5.94 22.56
N ARG A 83 11.74 -5.81 21.90
CA ARG A 83 11.36 -6.56 20.68
C ARG A 83 10.98 -5.57 19.56
N PRO A 84 11.95 -4.85 18.96
CA PRO A 84 11.68 -3.79 17.98
C PRO A 84 10.86 -4.27 16.80
N TRP A 85 11.08 -5.51 16.34
CA TRP A 85 10.35 -6.12 15.22
C TRP A 85 8.85 -6.28 15.45
N GLU A 86 8.40 -6.19 16.70
CA GLU A 86 6.98 -6.22 17.06
C GLU A 86 6.37 -4.83 17.21
N ARG A 87 7.18 -3.78 17.20
CA ARG A 87 6.76 -2.39 17.44
C ARG A 87 6.88 -1.50 16.21
N PHE A 88 7.29 -2.07 15.09
CA PHE A 88 7.53 -1.33 13.86
C PHE A 88 6.20 -0.93 13.19
N VAL A 89 5.94 0.38 13.05
CA VAL A 89 4.63 0.94 12.63
C VAL A 89 4.18 0.42 11.26
N MET A 90 5.09 0.26 10.28
CA MET A 90 4.71 -0.25 8.96
C MET A 90 4.24 -1.71 9.02
N PHE A 91 4.83 -2.55 9.88
CA PHE A 91 4.34 -3.91 10.08
C PHE A 91 2.92 -3.91 10.64
N HIS A 92 2.62 -3.00 11.58
CA HIS A 92 1.28 -2.84 12.12
C HIS A 92 0.26 -2.40 11.05
N ALA A 93 0.65 -1.55 10.12
CA ALA A 93 -0.23 -1.11 9.05
C ALA A 93 -0.65 -2.25 8.10
N LEU A 94 0.18 -3.29 7.94
CA LEU A 94 0.04 -4.31 6.89
C LEU A 94 -0.12 -5.75 7.41
N GLY A 95 0.11 -6.00 8.71
CA GLY A 95 0.22 -7.36 9.27
C GLY A 95 -1.09 -7.96 9.79
N ARG A 96 -2.17 -7.19 9.89
CA ARG A 96 -3.43 -7.64 10.50
C ARG A 96 -4.04 -8.88 9.83
N ASN A 97 -4.81 -9.65 10.58
CA ASN A 97 -5.54 -10.85 10.15
C ASN A 97 -4.65 -12.00 9.61
N LYS A 98 -3.34 -11.91 9.75
CA LYS A 98 -2.38 -12.93 9.31
C LYS A 98 -1.88 -13.78 10.48
N ILE A 99 -1.17 -14.83 10.17
CA ILE A 99 -0.45 -15.65 11.14
C ILE A 99 1.02 -15.74 10.72
N SER A 100 1.94 -15.87 11.65
CA SER A 100 3.40 -15.91 11.43
C SER A 100 3.97 -17.27 11.77
N CYS A 101 4.81 -17.79 10.88
CA CYS A 101 5.55 -19.02 11.05
C CYS A 101 7.00 -18.83 10.58
N CYS A 102 7.97 -19.27 11.37
CA CYS A 102 9.39 -19.09 11.09
C CYS A 102 10.01 -20.36 10.51
N ILE A 103 10.52 -20.26 9.28
CA ILE A 103 11.21 -21.37 8.59
C ILE A 103 12.45 -20.82 7.88
N ASP A 104 13.62 -21.43 8.10
CA ASP A 104 14.84 -21.09 7.36
C ASP A 104 14.83 -21.76 5.97
N LEU A 105 14.44 -21.01 4.97
CA LEU A 105 14.39 -21.46 3.57
C LEU A 105 15.76 -21.51 2.88
N THR A 106 16.82 -21.13 3.55
CA THR A 106 18.21 -21.28 3.03
C THR A 106 18.73 -22.69 3.22
N ARG A 107 18.05 -23.50 4.03
CA ARG A 107 18.36 -24.90 4.34
C ARG A 107 17.39 -25.84 3.62
N PRO A 108 17.88 -26.96 3.04
CA PRO A 108 17.02 -27.94 2.38
C PRO A 108 15.89 -28.46 3.27
N GLU A 109 16.17 -28.69 4.57
CA GLU A 109 15.19 -29.14 5.54
C GLU A 109 14.05 -28.16 5.74
N GLY A 110 14.35 -26.85 5.75
CA GLY A 110 13.34 -25.80 5.81
C GLY A 110 12.50 -25.72 4.53
N VAL A 111 13.11 -25.92 3.37
CA VAL A 111 12.38 -26.00 2.09
C VAL A 111 11.44 -27.22 2.09
N ASP A 112 11.84 -28.35 2.69
CA ASP A 112 10.98 -29.53 2.79
C ASP A 112 9.80 -29.30 3.75
N VAL A 113 10.00 -28.61 4.85
CA VAL A 113 8.90 -28.15 5.73
C VAL A 113 7.92 -27.27 4.95
N LEU A 114 8.42 -26.27 4.18
CA LEU A 114 7.58 -25.41 3.33
C LEU A 114 6.80 -26.21 2.29
N LYS A 115 7.42 -27.20 1.62
CA LYS A 115 6.74 -28.04 0.63
C LYS A 115 5.59 -28.86 1.26
N ARG A 116 5.75 -29.33 2.50
CA ARG A 116 4.66 -30.00 3.24
C ARG A 116 3.48 -29.03 3.47
N LEU A 117 3.78 -27.77 3.79
CA LEU A 117 2.78 -26.74 3.98
C LEU A 117 2.07 -26.39 2.66
N ILE A 118 2.80 -26.31 1.55
CA ILE A 118 2.23 -26.07 0.21
C ILE A 118 1.23 -27.16 -0.20
N LYS A 119 1.48 -28.43 0.13
CA LYS A 119 0.56 -29.54 -0.19
C LYS A 119 -0.86 -29.33 0.35
N VAL A 120 -0.99 -28.63 1.47
CA VAL A 120 -2.27 -28.39 2.16
C VAL A 120 -2.75 -26.94 2.01
N SER A 121 -2.22 -26.20 1.03
CA SER A 121 -2.50 -24.78 0.81
C SER A 121 -2.99 -24.53 -0.62
N ASP A 122 -3.71 -23.43 -0.83
CA ASP A 122 -4.34 -23.08 -2.10
C ASP A 122 -3.47 -22.18 -2.97
N VAL A 123 -2.76 -21.26 -2.33
CA VAL A 123 -1.99 -20.22 -3.00
C VAL A 123 -0.60 -20.13 -2.38
N PHE A 124 0.41 -20.03 -3.22
CA PHE A 124 1.75 -19.59 -2.85
C PHE A 124 1.96 -18.19 -3.41
N PHE A 125 2.24 -17.24 -2.54
CA PHE A 125 2.35 -15.81 -2.85
C PHE A 125 3.74 -15.31 -2.47
N GLU A 126 4.45 -14.67 -3.41
CA GLU A 126 5.74 -14.05 -3.11
C GLU A 126 5.92 -12.72 -3.86
N SER A 127 6.75 -11.82 -3.32
CA SER A 127 7.09 -10.52 -3.93
C SER A 127 8.59 -10.26 -3.96
N ASN A 128 9.36 -11.32 -4.11
CA ASN A 128 10.82 -11.26 -4.15
C ASN A 128 11.33 -11.05 -5.58
N ALA A 129 12.62 -10.72 -5.70
CA ALA A 129 13.27 -10.76 -7.01
C ALA A 129 13.34 -12.21 -7.53
N PRO A 130 13.12 -12.49 -8.83
CA PRO A 130 13.11 -13.84 -9.39
C PRO A 130 14.35 -14.66 -9.05
N ALA A 131 15.53 -14.03 -9.02
CA ALA A 131 16.79 -14.68 -8.63
C ALA A 131 16.76 -15.27 -7.21
N THR A 132 15.98 -14.68 -6.30
CA THR A 132 15.81 -15.22 -4.93
C THR A 132 15.05 -16.53 -4.96
N MET A 133 13.94 -16.59 -5.68
CA MET A 133 13.12 -17.80 -5.78
C MET A 133 13.83 -18.92 -6.55
N GLU A 134 14.56 -18.56 -7.61
CA GLU A 134 15.43 -19.50 -8.35
C GLU A 134 16.49 -20.11 -7.42
N LYS A 135 17.18 -19.27 -6.62
CA LYS A 135 18.22 -19.71 -5.67
C LYS A 135 17.67 -20.60 -4.54
N LEU A 136 16.46 -20.33 -4.07
CA LEU A 136 15.82 -21.12 -3.02
C LEU A 136 15.18 -22.41 -3.55
N GLY A 137 15.12 -22.62 -4.88
CA GLY A 137 14.44 -23.75 -5.48
C GLY A 137 12.92 -23.74 -5.27
N LEU A 138 12.34 -22.53 -5.24
CA LEU A 138 10.91 -22.28 -4.99
C LEU A 138 10.20 -21.68 -6.20
N THR A 139 10.63 -22.02 -7.41
CA THR A 139 9.97 -21.59 -8.65
C THR A 139 8.66 -22.35 -8.87
N TYR A 140 7.77 -21.78 -9.69
CA TYR A 140 6.50 -22.45 -10.04
C TYR A 140 6.71 -23.86 -10.59
N ASP A 141 7.69 -24.05 -11.48
CA ASP A 141 7.95 -25.36 -12.06
C ASP A 141 8.30 -26.44 -11.04
N ILE A 142 8.97 -26.07 -9.96
CA ILE A 142 9.29 -26.97 -8.86
C ILE A 142 8.07 -27.19 -7.96
N LEU A 143 7.34 -26.13 -7.62
CA LEU A 143 6.24 -26.22 -6.66
C LEU A 143 4.96 -26.84 -7.24
N LYS A 144 4.73 -26.75 -8.56
CA LYS A 144 3.64 -27.46 -9.21
C LYS A 144 3.79 -28.99 -9.16
N GLU A 145 5.02 -29.52 -9.04
CA GLU A 145 5.26 -30.95 -8.81
C GLU A 145 4.86 -31.39 -7.39
N VAL A 146 4.83 -30.44 -6.44
CA VAL A 146 4.37 -30.68 -5.07
C VAL A 146 2.84 -30.67 -4.99
N LYS A 147 2.19 -29.76 -5.77
CA LYS A 147 0.75 -29.57 -5.83
C LYS A 147 0.35 -29.07 -7.22
N ASP A 148 -0.29 -29.93 -8.01
CA ASP A 148 -0.63 -29.68 -9.41
C ASP A 148 -1.69 -28.59 -9.64
N ASP A 149 -2.58 -28.38 -8.67
CA ASP A 149 -3.61 -27.33 -8.69
C ASP A 149 -3.20 -26.05 -7.95
N LEU A 150 -1.88 -25.89 -7.63
CA LEU A 150 -1.35 -24.73 -6.94
C LEU A 150 -1.55 -23.44 -7.77
N ILE A 151 -2.07 -22.42 -7.13
CA ILE A 151 -2.01 -21.05 -7.64
C ILE A 151 -0.70 -20.44 -7.11
N TYR A 152 0.18 -20.04 -8.00
CA TYR A 152 1.44 -19.37 -7.66
C TYR A 152 1.41 -17.94 -8.19
N LEU A 153 1.45 -16.95 -7.29
CA LEU A 153 1.60 -15.56 -7.68
C LEU A 153 3.00 -15.05 -7.33
N SER A 154 3.72 -14.59 -8.35
CA SER A 154 4.99 -13.87 -8.24
C SER A 154 4.78 -12.42 -8.66
N MET A 155 5.18 -11.45 -7.81
CA MET A 155 5.04 -10.02 -8.13
C MET A 155 6.34 -9.24 -7.95
N PRO A 156 7.37 -9.55 -8.76
CA PRO A 156 8.60 -8.77 -8.77
C PRO A 156 8.39 -7.39 -9.41
N ALA A 157 9.35 -6.50 -9.24
CA ALA A 157 9.28 -5.14 -9.75
C ALA A 157 8.95 -5.06 -11.27
N LEU A 158 9.65 -5.84 -12.09
CA LEU A 158 9.59 -5.79 -13.57
C LEU A 158 9.12 -7.11 -14.21
N GLY A 159 8.49 -8.01 -13.45
CA GLY A 159 8.06 -9.31 -13.94
C GLY A 159 9.15 -10.40 -13.91
N CYS A 160 8.75 -11.63 -14.22
CA CYS A 160 9.63 -12.81 -14.21
C CYS A 160 10.34 -13.06 -15.54
N SER A 161 10.10 -12.23 -16.54
CA SER A 161 10.65 -12.35 -17.89
C SER A 161 11.26 -11.02 -18.37
N GLY A 162 11.91 -11.03 -19.54
CA GLY A 162 12.51 -9.85 -20.14
C GLY A 162 13.92 -9.52 -19.64
N PRO A 163 14.57 -8.50 -20.26
CA PRO A 163 15.99 -8.20 -20.04
C PRO A 163 16.30 -7.67 -18.64
N HIS A 164 15.31 -7.12 -17.95
CA HIS A 164 15.47 -6.49 -16.63
C HIS A 164 14.83 -7.29 -15.49
N LYS A 165 14.45 -8.54 -15.69
CA LYS A 165 13.75 -9.37 -14.68
C LYS A 165 14.48 -9.49 -13.33
N TYR A 166 15.81 -9.30 -13.31
CA TYR A 166 16.60 -9.37 -12.08
C TYR A 166 16.85 -8.01 -11.42
N CYS A 167 16.31 -6.91 -11.96
CA CYS A 167 16.41 -5.61 -11.32
C CYS A 167 15.55 -5.56 -10.06
N SER A 168 16.13 -5.09 -8.97
CA SER A 168 15.40 -4.83 -7.71
C SER A 168 15.06 -3.35 -7.64
N LEU A 169 13.78 -3.03 -7.53
CA LEU A 169 13.25 -1.66 -7.44
C LEU A 169 12.22 -1.58 -6.32
N PHE A 170 12.16 -0.44 -5.67
CA PHE A 170 11.08 -0.09 -4.74
C PHE A 170 10.03 0.77 -5.45
N GLY A 171 8.90 1.02 -4.78
CA GLY A 171 7.77 1.78 -5.33
C GLY A 171 8.16 3.13 -5.94
N ALA A 172 9.05 3.90 -5.30
CA ALA A 172 9.49 5.20 -5.81
C ALA A 172 10.23 5.08 -7.17
N GLN A 173 11.11 4.07 -7.33
CA GLN A 173 11.79 3.83 -8.59
C GLN A 173 10.83 3.30 -9.67
N LEU A 174 9.83 2.50 -9.28
CA LEU A 174 8.77 2.06 -10.20
C LEU A 174 7.94 3.23 -10.71
N GLN A 175 7.56 4.17 -9.84
CA GLN A 175 6.85 5.39 -10.23
C GLN A 175 7.68 6.23 -11.20
N ALA A 176 8.98 6.38 -10.94
CA ALA A 176 9.88 7.10 -11.85
C ALA A 176 10.00 6.41 -13.21
N LEU A 177 10.21 5.09 -13.22
CA LEU A 177 10.36 4.30 -14.46
C LEU A 177 9.06 4.22 -15.28
N ALA A 178 7.89 4.25 -14.62
CA ALA A 178 6.60 4.27 -15.29
C ALA A 178 6.21 5.65 -15.85
N GLY A 179 6.94 6.73 -15.54
CA GLY A 179 6.61 8.09 -15.97
C GLY A 179 5.73 8.86 -15.00
N HIS A 180 5.29 8.25 -13.90
CA HIS A 180 4.45 8.91 -12.89
C HIS A 180 5.17 10.12 -12.27
N THR A 181 6.44 9.98 -11.87
CA THR A 181 7.23 11.07 -11.30
C THR A 181 7.44 12.21 -12.30
N TRP A 182 7.50 11.91 -13.61
CA TRP A 182 7.56 12.95 -14.64
C TRP A 182 6.31 13.85 -14.60
N LEU A 183 5.12 13.27 -14.54
CA LEU A 183 3.86 14.01 -14.63
C LEU A 183 3.45 14.69 -13.34
N THR A 184 3.88 14.20 -12.17
CA THR A 184 3.44 14.72 -10.86
C THR A 184 4.26 15.88 -10.33
N ARG A 185 5.29 16.31 -11.02
CA ARG A 185 6.12 17.47 -10.61
C ARG A 185 5.46 18.79 -10.97
N TYR A 186 5.92 19.87 -10.31
CA TYR A 186 5.64 21.23 -10.75
C TYR A 186 6.54 21.60 -11.94
N PRO A 187 6.04 22.46 -12.88
CA PRO A 187 6.82 22.84 -14.08
C PRO A 187 8.13 23.54 -13.79
N ASP A 188 8.21 24.26 -12.68
CA ASP A 188 9.34 25.09 -12.24
C ASP A 188 10.25 24.38 -11.20
N GLU A 189 9.94 23.12 -10.86
CA GLU A 189 10.74 22.33 -9.93
C GLU A 189 11.57 21.27 -10.64
N ASP A 190 12.73 20.93 -10.06
CA ASP A 190 13.55 19.82 -10.52
C ASP A 190 13.12 18.50 -9.85
N TYR A 191 13.66 17.37 -10.34
CA TYR A 191 13.30 16.05 -9.84
C TYR A 191 13.75 15.76 -8.41
N THR A 192 14.62 16.58 -7.83
CA THR A 192 15.13 16.38 -6.47
C THR A 192 14.09 16.77 -5.42
N THR A 193 13.11 17.59 -5.79
CA THR A 193 12.07 18.12 -4.90
C THR A 193 10.74 17.38 -5.03
N THR A 194 10.53 16.59 -6.09
CA THR A 194 9.24 15.98 -6.45
C THR A 194 9.09 14.51 -6.06
N GLN A 195 10.00 13.97 -5.27
CA GLN A 195 9.91 12.57 -4.89
C GLN A 195 8.72 12.33 -3.95
N SER A 196 7.70 11.64 -4.44
CA SER A 196 6.59 11.19 -3.63
C SER A 196 7.05 10.10 -2.66
N LEU A 197 6.78 10.29 -1.38
CA LEU A 197 6.96 9.26 -0.33
C LEU A 197 5.73 8.36 -0.19
N LEU A 198 4.72 8.53 -1.05
CA LEU A 198 3.53 7.70 -1.06
C LEU A 198 3.83 6.38 -1.78
N PHE A 199 3.41 5.28 -1.18
CA PHE A 199 3.54 3.93 -1.74
C PHE A 199 2.45 3.65 -2.79
N HIS A 200 2.27 4.56 -3.76
CA HIS A 200 1.20 4.45 -4.77
C HIS A 200 1.38 3.20 -5.66
N ALA A 201 2.59 3.01 -6.17
CA ALA A 201 2.91 1.82 -6.98
C ALA A 201 2.70 0.52 -6.20
N ASP A 202 3.12 0.49 -4.94
CA ASP A 202 2.98 -0.68 -4.08
C ASP A 202 1.51 -0.99 -3.76
N ALA A 203 0.72 0.04 -3.39
CA ALA A 203 -0.69 -0.12 -3.07
C ALA A 203 -1.50 -0.57 -4.30
N SER A 204 -1.24 0.03 -5.47
CA SER A 204 -1.85 -0.36 -6.74
C SER A 204 -1.51 -1.81 -7.08
N SER A 205 -0.22 -2.17 -7.07
CA SER A 205 0.25 -3.52 -7.35
C SER A 205 -0.35 -4.54 -6.38
N GLY A 206 -0.40 -4.21 -5.10
CA GLY A 206 -0.98 -5.08 -4.09
C GLY A 206 -2.47 -5.33 -4.27
N ALA A 207 -3.26 -4.30 -4.63
CA ALA A 207 -4.68 -4.44 -4.93
C ALA A 207 -4.91 -5.32 -6.17
N ILE A 208 -4.13 -5.12 -7.23
CA ILE A 208 -4.20 -5.94 -8.46
C ILE A 208 -3.76 -7.38 -8.18
N ALA A 209 -2.75 -7.60 -7.36
CA ALA A 209 -2.31 -8.94 -6.97
C ALA A 209 -3.42 -9.70 -6.20
N ALA A 210 -4.09 -9.02 -5.25
CA ALA A 210 -5.23 -9.61 -4.55
C ALA A 210 -6.36 -9.97 -5.54
N PHE A 211 -6.69 -9.08 -6.48
CA PHE A 211 -7.68 -9.35 -7.54
C PHE A 211 -7.27 -10.53 -8.42
N ALA A 212 -6.00 -10.62 -8.84
CA ALA A 212 -5.49 -11.72 -9.66
C ALA A 212 -5.61 -13.08 -8.94
N VAL A 213 -5.32 -13.12 -7.62
CA VAL A 213 -5.54 -14.32 -6.80
C VAL A 213 -7.02 -14.71 -6.79
N LEU A 214 -7.94 -13.75 -6.61
CA LEU A 214 -9.39 -14.04 -6.66
C LEU A 214 -9.82 -14.60 -8.00
N CYS A 215 -9.34 -14.05 -9.12
CA CYS A 215 -9.59 -14.58 -10.47
C CYS A 215 -9.07 -16.01 -10.63
N ALA A 216 -7.85 -16.29 -10.15
CA ALA A 216 -7.26 -17.62 -10.23
C ALA A 216 -7.99 -18.64 -9.35
N LEU A 217 -8.42 -18.26 -8.16
CA LEU A 217 -9.27 -19.09 -7.30
C LEU A 217 -10.63 -19.40 -7.98
N HIS A 218 -11.25 -18.39 -8.57
CA HIS A 218 -12.49 -18.57 -9.32
C HIS A 218 -12.30 -19.54 -10.50
N TYR A 219 -11.19 -19.39 -11.26
CA TYR A 219 -10.86 -20.32 -12.37
C TYR A 219 -10.62 -21.72 -11.84
N ARG A 220 -9.82 -21.90 -10.78
CA ARG A 220 -9.53 -23.20 -10.18
C ARG A 220 -10.79 -23.90 -9.67
N ASN A 221 -11.69 -23.16 -9.01
CA ASN A 221 -12.94 -23.73 -8.52
C ASN A 221 -13.85 -24.28 -9.64
N ARG A 222 -13.72 -23.79 -10.88
CA ARG A 222 -14.49 -24.24 -12.05
C ARG A 222 -13.80 -25.36 -12.83
N THR A 223 -12.48 -25.43 -12.81
CA THR A 223 -11.67 -26.27 -13.70
C THR A 223 -10.84 -27.33 -12.98
N GLY A 224 -10.64 -27.17 -11.66
CA GLY A 224 -9.71 -27.97 -10.88
C GLY A 224 -8.23 -27.66 -11.14
N LYS A 225 -7.90 -26.60 -11.91
CA LYS A 225 -6.53 -26.29 -12.34
C LYS A 225 -5.99 -25.05 -11.68
N GLY A 226 -4.78 -25.15 -11.09
CA GLY A 226 -3.98 -24.00 -10.67
C GLY A 226 -3.31 -23.31 -11.85
N GLN A 227 -2.56 -22.25 -11.55
CA GLN A 227 -1.80 -21.50 -12.56
C GLN A 227 -0.69 -20.65 -11.94
N PHE A 228 0.27 -20.27 -12.77
CA PHE A 228 1.27 -19.24 -12.48
C PHE A 228 0.73 -17.87 -12.85
N ILE A 229 0.92 -16.91 -11.97
CA ILE A 229 0.61 -15.49 -12.19
C ILE A 229 1.93 -14.72 -12.10
N ASP A 230 2.40 -14.20 -13.22
CA ASP A 230 3.52 -13.26 -13.31
C ASP A 230 2.95 -11.85 -13.31
N LEU A 231 3.12 -11.12 -12.20
CA LEU A 231 2.64 -9.77 -12.04
C LEU A 231 3.84 -8.81 -11.95
N ALA A 232 4.13 -8.11 -13.04
CA ALA A 232 5.10 -7.02 -13.02
C ALA A 232 4.49 -5.79 -12.34
N GLN A 233 5.07 -5.35 -11.20
CA GLN A 233 4.50 -4.21 -10.47
C GLN A 233 4.46 -2.94 -11.33
N ILE A 234 5.45 -2.70 -12.19
CA ILE A 234 5.47 -1.55 -13.10
C ILE A 234 4.25 -1.52 -14.02
N GLU A 235 3.80 -2.67 -14.51
CA GLU A 235 2.65 -2.76 -15.42
C GLU A 235 1.33 -2.39 -14.74
N THR A 236 1.26 -2.45 -13.42
CA THR A 236 0.08 -2.00 -12.67
C THR A 236 0.01 -0.48 -12.51
N VAL A 237 1.13 0.23 -12.67
CA VAL A 237 1.22 1.69 -12.56
C VAL A 237 0.91 2.38 -13.89
N ILE A 238 1.37 1.80 -15.01
CA ILE A 238 1.23 2.39 -16.35
C ILE A 238 -0.23 2.70 -16.73
N PRO A 239 -1.25 1.85 -16.47
CA PRO A 239 -2.63 2.17 -16.79
C PRO A 239 -3.18 3.42 -16.09
N HIS A 240 -2.63 3.83 -14.95
CA HIS A 240 -3.00 5.09 -14.27
C HIS A 240 -2.57 6.32 -15.06
N LEU A 241 -1.65 6.16 -16.00
CA LEU A 241 -1.10 7.19 -16.89
C LEU A 241 -1.55 6.96 -18.34
N GLY A 242 -2.59 6.14 -18.54
CA GLY A 242 -3.03 5.66 -19.85
C GLY A 242 -3.27 6.78 -20.86
N GLU A 243 -3.81 7.93 -20.41
CA GLU A 243 -4.03 9.09 -21.27
C GLU A 243 -2.72 9.63 -21.85
N ALA A 244 -1.70 9.82 -21.03
CA ALA A 244 -0.39 10.31 -21.49
C ALA A 244 0.30 9.33 -22.47
N PHE A 245 0.18 8.02 -22.22
CA PHE A 245 0.68 7.01 -23.14
C PHE A 245 -0.07 7.02 -24.47
N MET A 246 -1.39 7.14 -24.44
CA MET A 246 -2.19 7.21 -25.66
C MET A 246 -1.98 8.50 -26.44
N ASP A 247 -1.79 9.62 -25.75
CA ASP A 247 -1.49 10.90 -26.39
C ASP A 247 -0.14 10.85 -27.13
N TYR A 248 0.87 10.20 -26.56
CA TYR A 248 2.11 9.99 -27.26
C TYR A 248 1.96 9.11 -28.51
N THR A 249 1.25 7.99 -28.41
CA THR A 249 1.12 7.06 -29.54
C THR A 249 0.20 7.57 -30.65
N MET A 250 -0.82 8.36 -30.28
CA MET A 250 -1.80 8.89 -31.23
C MET A 250 -1.39 10.25 -31.84
N ASN A 251 -0.73 11.10 -31.05
CA ASN A 251 -0.45 12.49 -31.41
C ASN A 251 1.05 12.83 -31.41
N ALA A 252 1.93 11.89 -31.07
CA ALA A 252 3.36 12.08 -30.87
C ALA A 252 3.69 13.21 -29.85
N ARG A 253 2.78 13.45 -28.89
CA ARG A 253 2.93 14.49 -27.88
C ARG A 253 3.38 13.87 -26.55
N VAL A 254 4.51 14.33 -26.03
CA VAL A 254 4.92 14.07 -24.66
C VAL A 254 4.18 15.06 -23.77
N GLN A 255 3.40 14.55 -22.83
CA GLN A 255 2.69 15.38 -21.87
C GLN A 255 3.69 16.01 -20.88
N GLU A 256 3.65 17.32 -20.75
CA GLU A 256 4.46 18.07 -19.80
C GLU A 256 3.76 18.15 -18.43
N PRO A 257 4.53 18.27 -17.32
CA PRO A 257 3.96 18.46 -16.00
C PRO A 257 3.22 19.79 -15.89
N MET A 258 2.09 19.79 -15.20
CA MET A 258 1.22 20.97 -15.07
C MET A 258 1.04 21.42 -13.61
N GLY A 259 1.68 20.76 -12.64
CA GLY A 259 1.45 21.02 -11.22
C GLY A 259 -0.01 20.76 -10.85
N ASN A 260 -0.66 21.73 -10.22
CA ASN A 260 -2.07 21.62 -9.80
C ASN A 260 -3.07 22.05 -10.90
N ARG A 261 -2.62 22.36 -12.11
CA ARG A 261 -3.47 22.83 -13.21
C ARG A 261 -3.97 21.70 -14.09
N HIS A 262 -5.01 22.00 -14.87
CA HIS A 262 -5.60 21.09 -15.83
C HIS A 262 -5.66 21.73 -17.23
N PRO A 263 -5.50 20.96 -18.33
CA PRO A 263 -5.44 21.55 -19.68
C PRO A 263 -6.77 22.10 -20.17
N THR A 264 -7.90 21.70 -19.60
CA THR A 264 -9.25 22.06 -20.08
C THR A 264 -10.20 22.52 -18.98
N MET A 265 -9.72 22.73 -17.74
CA MET A 265 -10.53 23.15 -16.60
C MET A 265 -9.89 24.35 -15.92
N ALA A 266 -10.67 25.39 -15.67
CA ALA A 266 -10.24 26.57 -14.90
C ALA A 266 -11.42 27.26 -14.20
N PRO A 267 -11.29 27.54 -12.87
CA PRO A 267 -10.14 27.23 -12.04
C PRO A 267 -10.01 25.72 -11.75
N HIS A 268 -8.78 25.26 -11.66
CA HIS A 268 -8.42 23.94 -11.18
C HIS A 268 -7.12 24.08 -10.42
N GLY A 269 -7.15 23.92 -9.09
CA GLY A 269 -6.00 24.24 -8.28
C GLY A 269 -6.14 23.89 -6.81
N VAL A 270 -5.07 24.20 -6.07
CA VAL A 270 -4.98 24.08 -4.61
C VAL A 270 -4.74 25.49 -4.06
N TYR A 271 -5.59 25.92 -3.15
CA TYR A 271 -5.61 27.29 -2.64
C TYR A 271 -5.45 27.30 -1.13
N ARG A 272 -4.69 28.28 -0.62
CA ARG A 272 -4.46 28.47 0.81
C ARG A 272 -5.73 28.89 1.53
N CYS A 273 -6.00 28.26 2.66
CA CYS A 273 -7.08 28.62 3.58
C CYS A 273 -6.53 29.29 4.85
N ARG A 274 -7.43 29.77 5.70
CA ARG A 274 -7.10 30.31 7.02
C ARG A 274 -6.55 29.22 7.91
N GLY A 275 -5.43 29.47 8.58
CA GLY A 275 -4.74 28.55 9.47
C GLY A 275 -3.34 28.21 8.98
N GLU A 276 -2.60 27.47 9.80
CA GLU A 276 -1.28 26.99 9.45
C GLU A 276 -1.41 25.73 8.58
N ASP A 277 -0.81 25.77 7.38
CA ASP A 277 -0.79 24.68 6.41
C ASP A 277 -2.17 24.08 6.09
N LYS A 278 -3.19 24.97 5.92
CA LYS A 278 -4.55 24.59 5.54
C LYS A 278 -4.82 24.98 4.09
N TRP A 279 -5.31 24.03 3.33
CA TRP A 279 -5.51 24.13 1.88
C TRP A 279 -6.83 23.52 1.45
N ILE A 280 -7.34 23.97 0.31
CA ILE A 280 -8.53 23.47 -0.37
C ILE A 280 -8.23 23.17 -1.84
N VAL A 281 -8.70 22.03 -2.35
CA VAL A 281 -8.71 21.73 -3.78
C VAL A 281 -10.03 22.23 -4.35
N ILE A 282 -10.01 22.96 -5.47
CA ILE A 282 -11.18 23.42 -6.19
C ILE A 282 -11.05 23.04 -7.66
N SER A 283 -12.12 22.50 -8.24
CA SER A 283 -12.23 22.15 -9.65
C SER A 283 -13.51 22.67 -10.24
N VAL A 284 -13.44 23.39 -11.36
CA VAL A 284 -14.58 23.90 -12.12
C VAL A 284 -14.52 23.31 -13.52
N THR A 285 -15.51 22.48 -13.84
CA THR A 285 -15.55 21.68 -15.08
C THR A 285 -16.55 22.23 -16.11
N SER A 286 -17.48 23.10 -15.69
CA SER A 286 -18.52 23.66 -16.55
C SER A 286 -18.79 25.14 -16.24
N ASP A 287 -19.54 25.79 -17.12
CA ASP A 287 -19.95 27.20 -16.89
C ASP A 287 -21.01 27.32 -15.78
N GLU A 288 -21.81 26.26 -15.54
CA GLU A 288 -22.73 26.20 -14.39
C GLU A 288 -21.98 26.20 -13.08
N GLU A 289 -20.92 25.39 -12.96
CA GLU A 289 -20.05 25.36 -11.80
C GLU A 289 -19.28 26.66 -11.63
N TRP A 290 -18.87 27.33 -12.74
CA TRP A 290 -18.28 28.65 -12.68
C TRP A 290 -19.24 29.68 -12.07
N MET A 291 -20.50 29.68 -12.51
CA MET A 291 -21.52 30.56 -11.92
C MET A 291 -21.78 30.20 -10.44
N GLY A 292 -21.72 28.91 -10.09
CA GLY A 292 -21.79 28.45 -8.71
C GLY A 292 -20.65 29.03 -7.86
N LEU A 293 -19.42 28.96 -8.36
CA LEU A 293 -18.25 29.53 -7.70
C LEU A 293 -18.44 31.03 -7.51
N CYS A 294 -18.89 31.78 -8.56
CA CYS A 294 -19.15 33.19 -8.46
C CYS A 294 -20.16 33.56 -7.36
N ARG A 295 -21.26 32.78 -7.27
CA ARG A 295 -22.27 32.95 -6.20
C ARG A 295 -21.70 32.67 -4.82
N ALA A 296 -20.94 31.60 -4.69
CA ALA A 296 -20.28 31.23 -3.44
C ALA A 296 -19.34 32.32 -2.92
N LEU A 297 -18.64 33.00 -3.83
CA LEU A 297 -17.75 34.11 -3.51
C LEU A 297 -18.53 35.44 -3.26
N GLY A 298 -19.86 35.49 -3.45
CA GLY A 298 -20.69 36.67 -3.30
C GLY A 298 -20.68 37.63 -4.51
N ASN A 299 -20.39 37.10 -5.70
CA ASN A 299 -20.32 37.81 -6.97
C ASN A 299 -19.45 39.12 -6.92
N PRO A 300 -18.18 39.01 -6.53
CA PRO A 300 -17.29 40.19 -6.52
C PRO A 300 -17.13 40.75 -7.94
N PRO A 301 -16.83 42.07 -8.12
CA PRO A 301 -16.81 42.69 -9.43
C PRO A 301 -15.95 42.02 -10.49
N TRP A 302 -14.86 41.37 -10.11
CA TRP A 302 -13.96 40.68 -11.04
C TRP A 302 -14.61 39.45 -11.70
N THR A 303 -15.64 38.83 -11.09
CA THR A 303 -16.35 37.65 -11.69
C THR A 303 -17.15 38.04 -12.94
N SER A 304 -17.41 39.34 -13.15
CA SER A 304 -18.08 39.87 -14.35
C SER A 304 -17.09 40.38 -15.40
N ASP A 305 -15.81 40.19 -15.22
CA ASP A 305 -14.78 40.57 -16.20
C ASP A 305 -14.85 39.60 -17.41
N ASP A 306 -14.87 40.15 -18.62
CA ASP A 306 -14.95 39.41 -19.88
C ASP A 306 -13.83 38.36 -20.02
N ARG A 307 -12.67 38.57 -19.37
CA ARG A 307 -11.56 37.65 -19.35
C ARG A 307 -11.90 36.31 -18.68
N PHE A 308 -12.86 36.26 -17.79
CA PHE A 308 -13.27 35.05 -17.08
C PHE A 308 -14.62 34.51 -17.57
N ALA A 309 -15.24 35.11 -18.57
CA ALA A 309 -16.56 34.76 -19.06
C ALA A 309 -16.59 33.32 -19.69
N THR A 310 -15.50 32.89 -20.30
CA THR A 310 -15.37 31.55 -20.93
C THR A 310 -14.29 30.72 -20.27
N CYS A 311 -14.38 29.41 -20.41
CA CYS A 311 -13.32 28.50 -19.92
C CYS A 311 -11.95 28.85 -20.50
N ASP A 312 -11.84 29.07 -21.82
CA ASP A 312 -10.59 29.47 -22.46
C ASP A 312 -10.05 30.80 -21.91
N GLY A 313 -10.96 31.77 -21.65
CA GLY A 313 -10.61 33.02 -21.02
C GLY A 313 -10.04 32.81 -19.61
N ARG A 314 -10.67 31.95 -18.81
CA ARG A 314 -10.18 31.55 -17.46
C ARG A 314 -8.83 30.86 -17.53
N LEU A 315 -8.64 29.90 -18.45
CA LEU A 315 -7.36 29.21 -18.66
C LEU A 315 -6.22 30.18 -19.00
N ASN A 316 -6.48 31.12 -19.91
CA ASN A 316 -5.48 32.09 -20.34
C ASN A 316 -5.12 33.13 -19.25
N ASN A 317 -6.00 33.33 -18.27
CA ASN A 317 -5.84 34.31 -17.18
C ASN A 317 -5.79 33.61 -15.80
N GLN A 318 -5.39 32.33 -15.74
CA GLN A 318 -5.48 31.54 -14.52
C GLN A 318 -4.61 32.08 -13.38
N ASP A 319 -3.43 32.64 -13.67
CA ASP A 319 -2.55 33.23 -12.64
C ASP A 319 -3.22 34.38 -11.87
N GLU A 320 -4.07 35.15 -12.53
CA GLU A 320 -4.81 36.23 -11.89
C GLU A 320 -6.06 35.71 -11.19
N LEU A 321 -6.76 34.78 -11.82
CA LEU A 321 -7.90 34.07 -11.24
C LEU A 321 -7.57 33.39 -9.93
N ASP A 322 -6.44 32.65 -9.90
CA ASP A 322 -5.95 31.97 -8.71
C ASP A 322 -5.74 32.94 -7.53
N LYS A 323 -5.20 34.12 -7.79
CA LYS A 323 -5.03 35.17 -6.75
C LYS A 323 -6.35 35.66 -6.16
N TYR A 324 -7.36 35.89 -6.99
CA TYR A 324 -8.68 36.30 -6.52
C TYR A 324 -9.35 35.20 -5.68
N ILE A 325 -9.22 33.92 -6.10
CA ILE A 325 -9.77 32.81 -5.37
C ILE A 325 -9.03 32.65 -4.03
N GLU A 326 -7.69 32.72 -4.03
CA GLU A 326 -6.89 32.56 -2.81
C GLU A 326 -7.13 33.73 -1.84
N GLU A 327 -7.36 34.97 -2.31
CA GLU A 327 -7.74 36.06 -1.44
C GLU A 327 -9.02 35.75 -0.66
N TRP A 328 -9.99 35.08 -1.26
CA TRP A 328 -11.22 34.68 -0.59
C TRP A 328 -11.00 33.46 0.31
N THR A 329 -10.39 32.38 -0.18
CA THR A 329 -10.21 31.14 0.57
C THR A 329 -9.35 31.35 1.81
N SER A 330 -8.33 32.22 1.78
CA SER A 330 -7.45 32.52 2.91
C SER A 330 -8.16 33.16 4.12
N ARG A 331 -9.39 33.63 3.96
CA ARG A 331 -10.23 34.18 5.03
C ARG A 331 -11.09 33.12 5.73
N HIS A 332 -11.21 31.94 5.14
CA HIS A 332 -12.09 30.83 5.57
C HIS A 332 -11.31 29.58 5.97
N ASP A 333 -11.89 28.75 6.85
CA ASP A 333 -11.38 27.42 7.12
C ASP A 333 -11.62 26.50 5.91
N ASN A 334 -10.77 25.49 5.70
CA ASN A 334 -10.85 24.62 4.52
C ASN A 334 -12.15 23.79 4.46
N TYR A 335 -12.69 23.32 5.59
CA TYR A 335 -14.00 22.66 5.62
C TYR A 335 -15.15 23.65 5.40
N GLU A 336 -15.03 24.87 5.93
CA GLU A 336 -15.99 25.96 5.66
C GLU A 336 -16.07 26.24 4.16
N VAL A 337 -14.92 26.39 3.49
CA VAL A 337 -14.84 26.57 2.03
C VAL A 337 -15.51 25.41 1.29
N MET A 338 -15.19 24.17 1.67
CA MET A 338 -15.81 22.99 1.06
C MET A 338 -17.34 23.05 1.13
N TYR A 339 -17.91 23.31 2.31
CA TYR A 339 -19.36 23.34 2.47
C TYR A 339 -20.03 24.49 1.71
N ILE A 340 -19.38 25.67 1.65
CA ILE A 340 -19.89 26.80 0.88
C ILE A 340 -19.93 26.47 -0.61
N LEU A 341 -18.83 25.91 -1.14
CA LEU A 341 -18.69 25.61 -2.56
C LEU A 341 -19.60 24.45 -3.00
N GLN A 342 -19.64 23.36 -2.22
CA GLN A 342 -20.49 22.20 -2.55
C GLN A 342 -22.00 22.54 -2.48
N LYS A 343 -22.42 23.51 -1.68
CA LYS A 343 -23.80 24.01 -1.67
C LYS A 343 -24.20 24.66 -3.00
N GLU A 344 -23.24 25.17 -3.75
CA GLU A 344 -23.40 25.79 -5.06
C GLU A 344 -22.96 24.84 -6.20
N ASP A 345 -22.94 23.53 -5.93
CA ASP A 345 -22.56 22.45 -6.87
C ASP A 345 -21.13 22.56 -7.43
N VAL A 346 -20.21 23.19 -6.70
CA VAL A 346 -18.79 23.29 -7.09
C VAL A 346 -17.98 22.22 -6.39
N ALA A 347 -17.21 21.45 -7.16
CA ALA A 347 -16.34 20.42 -6.62
C ALA A 347 -15.19 21.02 -5.81
N ALA A 348 -15.17 20.75 -4.51
CA ALA A 348 -14.12 21.21 -3.60
C ALA A 348 -13.91 20.21 -2.45
N GLY A 349 -12.68 20.09 -1.97
CA GLY A 349 -12.32 19.23 -0.85
C GLY A 349 -11.11 19.73 -0.08
N PRO A 350 -11.08 19.65 1.27
CA PRO A 350 -9.96 20.08 2.07
C PRO A 350 -8.75 19.15 1.84
N VAL A 351 -7.55 19.73 1.85
CA VAL A 351 -6.32 18.96 2.02
C VAL A 351 -6.15 18.70 3.52
N ILE A 352 -6.09 17.45 3.92
CA ILE A 352 -6.05 17.04 5.32
C ILE A 352 -4.82 16.19 5.61
N ASP A 353 -4.28 16.31 6.82
CA ASP A 353 -3.24 15.43 7.33
C ASP A 353 -3.83 14.15 7.97
N GLN A 354 -2.98 13.23 8.41
CA GLN A 354 -3.40 11.96 9.02
C GLN A 354 -4.20 12.19 10.32
N ARG A 355 -3.88 13.22 11.09
CA ARG A 355 -4.62 13.59 12.30
C ARG A 355 -6.03 14.08 11.96
N ASP A 356 -6.14 14.94 10.95
CA ASP A 356 -7.44 15.42 10.46
C ASP A 356 -8.28 14.25 9.94
N ALA A 357 -7.66 13.29 9.21
CA ALA A 357 -8.35 12.09 8.72
C ALA A 357 -8.96 11.23 9.84
N TYR A 358 -8.27 11.05 10.98
CA TYR A 358 -8.82 10.36 12.13
C TYR A 358 -10.01 11.07 12.76
N HIS A 359 -10.16 12.38 12.55
CA HIS A 359 -11.27 13.19 13.07
C HIS A 359 -12.31 13.53 12.00
N ASP A 360 -12.09 13.11 10.75
CA ASP A 360 -13.02 13.39 9.66
C ASP A 360 -14.38 12.71 9.88
N ALA A 361 -15.44 13.50 9.82
CA ALA A 361 -16.80 13.06 10.12
C ALA A 361 -17.29 11.95 9.18
N GLN A 362 -16.87 11.97 7.90
CA GLN A 362 -17.26 10.96 6.92
C GLN A 362 -16.58 9.62 7.21
N LEU A 363 -15.28 9.63 7.49
CA LEU A 363 -14.53 8.42 7.82
C LEU A 363 -15.01 7.81 9.14
N GLN A 364 -15.31 8.63 10.15
CA GLN A 364 -15.89 8.16 11.41
C GLN A 364 -17.29 7.58 11.22
N CYS A 365 -18.17 8.26 10.50
CA CYS A 365 -19.53 7.79 10.22
C CYS A 365 -19.54 6.45 9.48
N ARG A 366 -18.56 6.22 8.60
CA ARG A 366 -18.39 4.95 7.88
C ARG A 366 -17.76 3.84 8.73
N GLY A 367 -17.31 4.15 9.96
CA GLY A 367 -16.60 3.19 10.82
C GLY A 367 -15.29 2.68 10.21
N PHE A 368 -14.59 3.55 9.47
CA PHE A 368 -13.40 3.15 8.73
C PHE A 368 -12.24 2.76 9.64
N PHE A 369 -12.12 3.38 10.82
CA PHE A 369 -11.07 3.08 11.77
C PHE A 369 -11.55 2.10 12.84
N GLU A 370 -10.76 1.06 13.09
CA GLU A 370 -11.05 0.01 14.07
C GLU A 370 -10.03 0.00 15.21
N ILE A 371 -10.48 -0.23 16.44
CA ILE A 371 -9.60 -0.36 17.60
C ILE A 371 -9.00 -1.76 17.62
N VAL A 372 -7.67 -1.83 17.63
CA VAL A 372 -6.91 -3.09 17.68
C VAL A 372 -5.92 -3.05 18.84
N SER A 373 -5.90 -4.11 19.63
CA SER A 373 -4.95 -4.28 20.73
C SER A 373 -3.89 -5.32 20.35
N HIS A 374 -2.63 -4.93 20.48
CA HIS A 374 -1.47 -5.79 20.25
C HIS A 374 -0.61 -5.86 21.53
N ARG A 375 -0.11 -7.04 21.86
CA ARG A 375 0.55 -7.26 23.15
C ARG A 375 1.83 -6.45 23.37
N GLU A 376 2.56 -6.13 22.29
CA GLU A 376 3.83 -5.36 22.35
C GLU A 376 3.67 -3.89 21.96
N ALA A 377 2.66 -3.57 21.16
CA ALA A 377 2.46 -2.23 20.64
C ALA A 377 1.32 -1.46 21.35
N GLY A 378 0.53 -2.12 22.21
CA GLY A 378 -0.62 -1.48 22.87
C GLY A 378 -1.88 -1.43 22.01
N THR A 379 -2.79 -0.49 22.34
CA THR A 379 -4.10 -0.35 21.70
C THR A 379 -4.17 0.91 20.87
N HIS A 380 -4.43 0.76 19.58
CA HIS A 380 -4.46 1.87 18.62
C HIS A 380 -5.62 1.76 17.64
N LEU A 381 -5.96 2.87 16.97
CA LEU A 381 -6.86 2.90 15.83
C LEU A 381 -6.11 2.48 14.56
N TYR A 382 -6.63 1.48 13.87
CA TYR A 382 -6.11 0.99 12.61
C TYR A 382 -7.04 1.36 11.47
N PRO A 383 -6.53 1.72 10.27
CA PRO A 383 -7.35 1.77 9.08
C PRO A 383 -7.99 0.42 8.82
N GLY A 384 -9.30 0.39 8.65
CA GLY A 384 -10.08 -0.83 8.45
C GLY A 384 -10.12 -1.29 6.99
N MET A 385 -11.19 -2.03 6.65
CA MET A 385 -11.40 -2.54 5.29
C MET A 385 -11.78 -1.41 4.32
N LEU A 386 -11.30 -1.51 3.07
CA LEU A 386 -11.48 -0.47 2.05
C LEU A 386 -12.92 -0.36 1.50
N PHE A 387 -13.77 -1.34 1.76
CA PHE A 387 -15.17 -1.37 1.32
C PHE A 387 -16.05 -2.16 2.31
N ASN A 388 -17.34 -1.85 2.32
CA ASN A 388 -18.33 -2.52 3.16
C ASN A 388 -19.15 -3.51 2.34
N MET A 389 -19.30 -4.74 2.83
CA MET A 389 -20.14 -5.78 2.25
C MET A 389 -21.32 -6.06 3.17
N ASN A 390 -22.54 -5.90 2.68
CA ASN A 390 -23.75 -6.00 3.51
C ASN A 390 -24.13 -7.44 3.92
N LYS A 391 -23.64 -8.46 3.22
CA LYS A 391 -23.88 -9.88 3.52
C LYS A 391 -22.74 -10.53 4.28
N THR A 392 -21.53 -10.13 3.98
CA THR A 392 -20.30 -10.63 4.61
C THR A 392 -19.51 -9.46 5.16
N PRO A 393 -20.00 -8.80 6.24
CA PRO A 393 -19.30 -7.66 6.82
C PRO A 393 -17.90 -8.07 7.28
N LEU A 394 -16.92 -7.25 6.93
CA LEU A 394 -15.51 -7.48 7.20
C LEU A 394 -15.02 -6.59 8.35
N SER A 395 -14.09 -7.10 9.13
CA SER A 395 -13.46 -6.38 10.24
C SER A 395 -12.06 -6.91 10.51
N ILE A 396 -11.30 -6.19 11.28
CA ILE A 396 -10.01 -6.67 11.79
C ILE A 396 -10.28 -7.70 12.90
N ARG A 397 -10.06 -8.98 12.60
CA ARG A 397 -10.33 -10.10 13.52
C ARG A 397 -9.15 -10.45 14.41
N LYS A 398 -7.92 -10.17 13.94
CA LYS A 398 -6.67 -10.46 14.64
C LYS A 398 -5.70 -9.28 14.48
N PRO A 399 -4.98 -8.89 15.54
CA PRO A 399 -3.86 -7.96 15.38
C PRO A 399 -2.78 -8.55 14.46
N PRO A 400 -1.79 -7.75 14.04
CA PRO A 400 -0.57 -8.29 13.43
C PRO A 400 0.05 -9.37 14.33
N PRO A 401 0.54 -10.49 13.78
CA PRO A 401 1.13 -11.54 14.60
C PRO A 401 2.53 -11.14 15.09
N CYS A 402 2.89 -11.57 16.28
CA CYS A 402 4.29 -11.57 16.66
C CYS A 402 5.09 -12.60 15.84
N LEU A 403 6.40 -12.40 15.74
CA LEU A 403 7.29 -13.27 14.96
C LEU A 403 7.24 -14.72 15.49
N GLY A 404 6.88 -15.66 14.63
CA GLY A 404 6.76 -17.08 14.98
C GLY A 404 5.60 -17.41 15.94
N GLU A 405 4.68 -16.47 16.19
CA GLU A 405 3.58 -16.65 17.16
C GLU A 405 2.73 -17.90 16.91
N HIS A 406 2.64 -18.35 15.67
CA HIS A 406 1.79 -19.46 15.26
C HIS A 406 2.59 -20.70 14.83
N ASN A 407 3.86 -20.81 15.23
CA ASN A 407 4.72 -21.93 14.89
C ASN A 407 4.10 -23.29 15.25
N ASP A 408 3.66 -23.46 16.50
CA ASP A 408 3.05 -24.73 16.96
C ASP A 408 1.79 -25.08 16.16
N TYR A 409 0.93 -24.10 15.90
CA TYR A 409 -0.26 -24.29 15.07
C TYR A 409 0.12 -24.79 13.65
N VAL A 410 1.10 -24.15 13.02
CA VAL A 410 1.52 -24.52 11.66
C VAL A 410 2.21 -25.88 11.66
N TYR A 411 3.15 -26.12 12.57
CA TYR A 411 3.92 -27.38 12.55
C TYR A 411 3.09 -28.60 12.98
N LYS A 412 2.33 -28.46 14.06
CA LYS A 412 1.58 -29.59 14.65
C LYS A 412 0.23 -29.79 13.99
N GLU A 413 -0.58 -28.74 13.92
CA GLU A 413 -1.98 -28.88 13.52
C GLU A 413 -2.16 -28.86 11.99
N ILE A 414 -1.39 -28.05 11.25
CA ILE A 414 -1.52 -27.98 9.79
C ILE A 414 -0.73 -29.08 9.10
N ILE A 415 0.57 -29.25 9.41
CA ILE A 415 1.42 -30.20 8.68
C ILE A 415 1.75 -31.48 9.47
N GLY A 416 1.26 -31.62 10.70
CA GLY A 416 1.31 -32.84 11.48
C GLY A 416 2.72 -33.31 11.85
N MET A 417 3.62 -32.38 12.21
CA MET A 417 4.95 -32.72 12.69
C MET A 417 4.89 -33.28 14.11
N SER A 418 5.72 -34.28 14.38
CA SER A 418 5.88 -34.82 15.74
C SER A 418 6.72 -33.85 16.61
N ASP A 419 6.57 -33.99 17.93
CA ASP A 419 7.38 -33.20 18.88
C ASP A 419 8.89 -33.51 18.73
N ASP A 420 9.26 -34.74 18.42
CA ASP A 420 10.65 -35.12 18.15
C ASP A 420 11.21 -34.46 16.90
N GLU A 421 10.43 -34.40 15.83
CA GLU A 421 10.82 -33.73 14.58
C GLU A 421 10.99 -32.22 14.80
N ILE A 422 10.06 -31.60 15.52
CA ILE A 422 10.13 -30.17 15.88
C ILE A 422 11.37 -29.91 16.76
N ALA A 423 11.65 -30.77 17.74
CA ALA A 423 12.81 -30.63 18.62
C ALA A 423 14.14 -30.70 17.85
N VAL A 424 14.24 -31.60 16.85
CA VAL A 424 15.44 -31.75 16.01
C VAL A 424 15.63 -30.47 15.16
N LEU A 425 14.61 -30.04 14.42
CA LEU A 425 14.70 -28.85 13.55
C LEU A 425 14.88 -27.57 14.35
N GLY A 426 14.27 -27.47 15.53
CA GLY A 426 14.46 -26.35 16.45
C GLY A 426 15.89 -26.26 16.98
N LYS A 427 16.49 -27.40 17.38
CA LYS A 427 17.89 -27.43 17.84
C LYS A 427 18.87 -26.99 16.75
N GLU A 428 18.55 -27.25 15.49
CA GLU A 428 19.33 -26.81 14.33
C GLU A 428 18.95 -25.40 13.86
N GLN A 429 18.01 -24.73 14.55
CA GLN A 429 17.49 -23.40 14.23
C GLN A 429 16.93 -23.29 12.80
N ILE A 430 16.40 -24.37 12.24
CA ILE A 430 15.71 -24.39 10.95
C ILE A 430 14.30 -23.81 11.12
N ILE A 431 13.69 -24.11 12.26
CA ILE A 431 12.43 -23.55 12.73
C ILE A 431 12.62 -22.97 14.13
N GLY A 432 11.74 -22.08 14.56
CA GLY A 432 11.83 -21.47 15.90
C GLY A 432 11.18 -20.09 15.92
N GLY A 433 11.49 -19.30 16.93
CA GLY A 433 10.94 -17.97 17.16
C GLY A 433 12.03 -16.93 17.42
N ASP A 434 11.63 -15.82 18.00
CA ASP A 434 12.51 -14.69 18.29
C ASP A 434 13.55 -14.96 19.39
N GLU A 435 13.43 -16.08 20.09
CA GLU A 435 14.43 -16.54 21.06
C GLU A 435 15.84 -16.74 20.43
N TYR A 436 15.90 -16.91 19.11
CA TYR A 436 17.15 -17.06 18.35
C TYR A 436 17.67 -15.77 17.73
N ILE A 437 16.94 -14.66 17.87
CA ILE A 437 17.40 -13.36 17.35
C ILE A 437 18.51 -12.84 18.26
N THR A 438 19.74 -12.82 17.75
CA THR A 438 20.92 -12.29 18.43
C THR A 438 21.29 -10.92 17.88
N ASP A 439 22.13 -10.17 18.64
CA ASP A 439 22.61 -8.84 18.23
C ASP A 439 23.54 -8.87 17.00
N SER A 440 23.97 -10.06 16.58
CA SER A 440 24.96 -10.31 15.52
C SER A 440 24.39 -10.54 14.13
N PHE A 441 23.11 -10.21 13.88
CA PHE A 441 22.46 -10.39 12.56
C PHE A 441 22.82 -9.30 11.50
N PHE A 442 24.06 -8.79 11.52
CA PHE A 442 24.62 -7.91 10.47
C PHE A 442 25.96 -8.40 10.00
#